data_59384ce458b1cbc8fdcc5d9255f6e4b7
#
_entry.id   59384ce458b1cbc8fdcc5d9255f6e4b7
#
_cell.length_a   1.000
_cell.length_b   1.000
_cell.length_c   1.000
_cell.angle_alpha   90.00
_cell.angle_beta   90.00
_cell.angle_gamma   90.00
#
_symmetry.space_group_name_H-M   'P 1'
#
loop_
_entity.id
_entity.type
_entity.pdbx_description
1 polymer ?
#
loop_
_entity_poly.entity_id
_entity_poly.type
_entity_poly.pdbx_seq_one_letter_code
_entity_poly.pdbx_strand_id
1 'polypeptide(L)'
;MSIKKNFLYNILLNISNIAFPIITIPYVSRILGVDQIGEFSFVTTLVEYFVLFAALGKTLFGSREIAKLKDNKRSCNRLFNRLFTINIISSIFVSFIFLLSLFGIQQLTEIRCLLFIAGIPLYFSALDINWFYSGLEKFKLISLRSVFVKLVLLIGLLCLVKNKSDLIIYVLLNSLTFLINYIINIYFFIKEGFSIRLDLSDCKVNLKGLVLFFFSSLAMQIYLMIDTVMLGFMSSFYELGIYSSAIKSVRILMPIMTSLGMVMLPRLSYCNNIGNVVEYRKMLDCAFDVINFCSWPLMAYFLCIADLFILFFFGQSFGEATLPLRICSVLFVVSNFSYFLGIQVMTTASFESRYLIATVCGVIFNLLFNVILIPSMGARGAAWASVIG
;
A
#
# COMPACT_ATOMS: atom_id res chain seq x y z
N MET A 1 18.87 -10.84 -17.39
CA MET A 1 19.46 -10.89 -16.03
C MET A 1 19.18 -12.25 -15.42
N SER A 2 20.07 -12.82 -14.57
CA SER A 2 19.76 -14.09 -13.88
C SER A 2 18.58 -13.90 -12.91
N ILE A 3 17.64 -14.85 -12.85
CA ILE A 3 16.51 -14.87 -11.92
C ILE A 3 16.97 -14.62 -10.47
N LYS A 4 18.11 -15.20 -10.08
CA LYS A 4 18.70 -14.99 -8.74
C LYS A 4 19.04 -13.52 -8.46
N LYS A 5 19.55 -12.76 -9.44
CA LYS A 5 19.86 -11.34 -9.25
C LYS A 5 18.60 -10.49 -9.13
N ASN A 6 17.56 -10.76 -9.92
CA ASN A 6 16.27 -10.07 -9.80
C ASN A 6 15.62 -10.32 -8.43
N PHE A 7 15.71 -11.54 -7.92
CA PHE A 7 15.23 -11.90 -6.60
C PHE A 7 15.95 -11.13 -5.49
N LEU A 8 17.29 -11.01 -5.54
CA LEU A 8 18.06 -10.22 -4.57
C LEU A 8 17.66 -8.73 -4.58
N TYR A 9 17.47 -8.15 -5.77
CA TYR A 9 17.00 -6.75 -5.85
C TYR A 9 15.59 -6.56 -5.32
N ASN A 10 14.70 -7.54 -5.50
CA ASN A 10 13.36 -7.47 -4.91
C ASN A 10 13.42 -7.58 -3.37
N ILE A 11 14.27 -8.45 -2.83
CA ILE A 11 14.53 -8.51 -1.37
C ILE A 11 15.06 -7.16 -0.86
N LEU A 12 16.04 -6.55 -1.55
CA LEU A 12 16.57 -5.24 -1.18
C LEU A 12 15.47 -4.17 -1.15
N LEU A 13 14.58 -4.18 -2.13
CA LEU A 13 13.43 -3.28 -2.18
C LEU A 13 12.51 -3.50 -0.96
N ASN A 14 12.16 -4.75 -0.65
CA ASN A 14 11.29 -5.08 0.46
C ASN A 14 11.92 -4.72 1.82
N ILE A 15 13.21 -5.02 2.01
CA ILE A 15 13.94 -4.60 3.21
C ILE A 15 13.92 -3.07 3.33
N SER A 16 14.17 -2.34 2.24
CA SER A 16 14.12 -0.88 2.28
C SER A 16 12.74 -0.33 2.60
N ASN A 17 11.66 -1.01 2.18
CA ASN A 17 10.28 -0.62 2.48
C ASN A 17 9.94 -0.79 3.97
N ILE A 18 10.61 -1.70 4.67
CA ILE A 18 10.45 -1.93 6.11
C ILE A 18 11.41 -1.05 6.92
N ALA A 19 12.68 -1.03 6.56
CA ALA A 19 13.72 -0.32 7.31
C ALA A 19 13.51 1.21 7.30
N PHE A 20 13.07 1.76 6.19
CA PHE A 20 12.87 3.20 6.07
C PHE A 20 11.79 3.74 7.03
N PRO A 21 10.57 3.19 7.11
CA PRO A 21 9.59 3.59 8.12
C PRO A 21 10.06 3.38 9.56
N ILE A 22 10.80 2.31 9.85
CA ILE A 22 11.34 2.06 11.19
C ILE A 22 12.26 3.19 11.66
N ILE A 23 12.99 3.82 10.75
CA ILE A 23 13.86 4.97 11.05
C ILE A 23 13.10 6.28 11.07
N THR A 24 12.24 6.51 10.08
CA THR A 24 11.58 7.81 9.88
C THR A 24 10.41 8.05 10.82
N ILE A 25 9.60 7.02 11.12
CA ILE A 25 8.41 7.18 11.95
C ILE A 25 8.77 7.64 13.36
N PRO A 26 9.74 7.04 14.10
CA PRO A 26 10.12 7.52 15.43
C PRO A 26 10.59 8.97 15.45
N TYR A 27 11.34 9.37 14.45
CA TYR A 27 11.83 10.74 14.32
C TYR A 27 10.68 11.72 14.11
N VAL A 28 9.86 11.46 13.08
CA VAL A 28 8.79 12.36 12.68
C VAL A 28 7.68 12.46 13.73
N SER A 29 7.30 11.31 14.35
CA SER A 29 6.25 11.30 15.38
C SER A 29 6.62 12.11 16.62
N ARG A 30 7.88 12.07 17.05
CA ARG A 30 8.34 12.85 18.21
C ARG A 30 8.40 14.35 17.95
N ILE A 31 8.66 14.76 16.71
CA ILE A 31 8.74 16.18 16.34
C ILE A 31 7.34 16.74 16.09
N LEU A 32 6.56 16.09 15.23
CA LEU A 32 5.28 16.60 14.79
C LEU A 32 4.19 16.42 15.86
N GLY A 33 4.20 15.28 16.59
CA GLY A 33 3.17 14.95 17.57
C GLY A 33 1.95 14.26 16.94
N VAL A 34 0.95 13.96 17.79
CA VAL A 34 -0.16 13.07 17.45
C VAL A 34 -1.08 13.66 16.37
N ASP A 35 -1.52 14.90 16.56
CA ASP A 35 -2.45 15.56 15.63
C ASP A 35 -1.91 15.65 14.23
N GLN A 36 -0.66 16.11 14.08
CA GLN A 36 -0.03 16.26 12.77
C GLN A 36 0.23 14.91 12.08
N ILE A 37 0.52 13.85 12.86
CA ILE A 37 0.64 12.48 12.32
C ILE A 37 -0.72 11.97 11.84
N GLY A 38 -1.80 12.30 12.56
CA GLY A 38 -3.17 12.03 12.13
C GLY A 38 -3.52 12.75 10.85
N GLU A 39 -3.28 14.06 10.81
CA GLU A 39 -3.53 14.90 9.64
C GLU A 39 -2.74 14.43 8.42
N PHE A 40 -1.45 14.13 8.58
CA PHE A 40 -0.62 13.51 7.54
C PHE A 40 -1.21 12.18 7.05
N SER A 41 -1.63 11.32 7.97
CA SER A 41 -2.19 10.01 7.61
C SER A 41 -3.51 10.13 6.85
N PHE A 42 -4.37 11.06 7.24
CA PHE A 42 -5.61 11.35 6.52
C PHE A 42 -5.35 11.85 5.11
N VAL A 43 -4.54 12.91 5.00
CA VAL A 43 -4.23 13.58 3.73
C VAL A 43 -3.59 12.61 2.74
N THR A 44 -2.61 11.83 3.17
CA THR A 44 -1.94 10.86 2.30
C THR A 44 -2.87 9.73 1.88
N THR A 45 -3.64 9.17 2.82
CA THR A 45 -4.59 8.09 2.51
C THR A 45 -5.69 8.54 1.55
N LEU A 46 -6.23 9.76 1.75
CA LEU A 46 -7.24 10.31 0.85
C LEU A 46 -6.69 10.45 -0.58
N VAL A 47 -5.48 11.00 -0.72
CA VAL A 47 -4.81 11.11 -2.03
C VAL A 47 -4.55 9.75 -2.66
N GLU A 48 -4.14 8.73 -1.88
CA GLU A 48 -3.91 7.37 -2.38
C GLU A 48 -5.17 6.75 -3.00
N TYR A 49 -6.36 7.02 -2.45
CA TYR A 49 -7.62 6.61 -3.09
C TYR A 49 -7.80 7.28 -4.46
N PHE A 50 -7.57 8.59 -4.56
CA PHE A 50 -7.67 9.27 -5.84
C PHE A 50 -6.62 8.78 -6.84
N VAL A 51 -5.39 8.50 -6.41
CA VAL A 51 -4.34 7.88 -7.25
C VAL A 51 -4.77 6.49 -7.75
N LEU A 52 -5.45 5.70 -6.93
CA LEU A 52 -6.00 4.40 -7.32
C LEU A 52 -7.06 4.55 -8.43
N PHE A 53 -7.97 5.52 -8.29
CA PHE A 53 -8.95 5.82 -9.33
C PHE A 53 -8.29 6.31 -10.63
N ALA A 54 -7.27 7.17 -10.52
CA ALA A 54 -6.49 7.62 -11.68
C ALA A 54 -5.74 6.47 -12.37
N ALA A 55 -5.28 5.48 -11.63
CA ALA A 55 -4.55 4.34 -12.16
C ALA A 55 -5.43 3.33 -12.93
N LEU A 56 -6.75 3.28 -12.70
CA LEU A 56 -7.72 2.40 -13.40
C LEU A 56 -7.26 0.93 -13.53
N GLY A 57 -6.52 0.40 -12.55
CA GLY A 57 -6.02 -0.98 -12.57
C GLY A 57 -4.81 -1.23 -13.47
N LYS A 58 -4.21 -0.19 -14.09
CA LYS A 58 -3.04 -0.31 -14.98
C LYS A 58 -1.87 -1.02 -14.34
N THR A 59 -1.69 -0.90 -13.03
CA THR A 59 -0.53 -1.44 -12.30
C THR A 59 -0.45 -2.95 -12.46
N LEU A 60 -1.51 -3.67 -12.20
CA LEU A 60 -1.57 -5.12 -12.32
C LEU A 60 -1.77 -5.57 -13.78
N PHE A 61 -2.74 -4.95 -14.47
CA PHE A 61 -3.04 -5.26 -15.87
C PHE A 61 -1.83 -5.01 -16.77
N GLY A 62 -1.23 -3.82 -16.68
CA GLY A 62 -0.10 -3.41 -17.49
C GLY A 62 1.13 -4.28 -17.27
N SER A 63 1.48 -4.58 -16.01
CA SER A 63 2.61 -5.47 -15.70
C SER A 63 2.43 -6.85 -16.32
N ARG A 64 1.22 -7.42 -16.22
CA ARG A 64 0.91 -8.74 -16.80
C ARG A 64 1.00 -8.73 -18.33
N GLU A 65 0.43 -7.73 -18.98
CA GLU A 65 0.41 -7.68 -20.45
C GLU A 65 1.80 -7.34 -21.03
N ILE A 66 2.59 -6.49 -20.37
CA ILE A 66 3.99 -6.23 -20.76
C ILE A 66 4.84 -7.49 -20.62
N ALA A 67 4.66 -8.27 -19.55
CA ALA A 67 5.40 -9.52 -19.36
C ALA A 67 5.18 -10.52 -20.52
N LYS A 68 3.97 -10.56 -21.11
CA LYS A 68 3.68 -11.40 -22.29
C LYS A 68 4.37 -10.90 -23.57
N LEU A 69 4.69 -9.62 -23.64
CA LEU A 69 5.24 -8.96 -24.83
C LEU A 69 6.74 -8.64 -24.70
N LYS A 70 7.39 -9.04 -23.59
CA LYS A 70 8.75 -8.59 -23.22
C LYS A 70 9.82 -8.77 -24.31
N ASP A 71 9.66 -9.77 -25.16
CA ASP A 71 10.62 -10.08 -26.23
C ASP A 71 10.42 -9.20 -27.50
N ASN A 72 9.31 -8.46 -27.57
CA ASN A 72 9.00 -7.56 -28.70
C ASN A 72 8.89 -6.11 -28.26
N LYS A 73 9.99 -5.38 -28.38
CA LYS A 73 10.09 -3.97 -27.97
C LYS A 73 9.03 -3.06 -28.61
N ARG A 74 8.68 -3.28 -29.90
CA ARG A 74 7.68 -2.47 -30.61
C ARG A 74 6.28 -2.69 -30.02
N SER A 75 5.93 -3.95 -29.74
CA SER A 75 4.65 -4.30 -29.13
C SER A 75 4.55 -3.78 -27.71
N CYS A 76 5.63 -3.87 -26.90
CA CYS A 76 5.68 -3.25 -25.57
C CYS A 76 5.46 -1.74 -25.63
N ASN A 77 6.14 -1.05 -26.57
CA ASN A 77 6.00 0.40 -26.72
C ASN A 77 4.59 0.82 -27.17
N ARG A 78 3.97 0.05 -28.06
CA ARG A 78 2.57 0.30 -28.50
C ARG A 78 1.60 0.13 -27.33
N LEU A 79 1.70 -0.97 -26.59
CA LEU A 79 0.86 -1.20 -25.41
C LEU A 79 1.07 -0.12 -24.34
N PHE A 80 2.32 0.25 -24.11
CA PHE A 80 2.68 1.34 -23.19
C PHE A 80 1.97 2.63 -23.59
N ASN A 81 2.09 3.07 -24.83
CA ASN A 81 1.50 4.32 -25.32
C ASN A 81 -0.02 4.36 -25.15
N ARG A 82 -0.70 3.24 -25.40
CA ARG A 82 -2.15 3.12 -25.19
C ARG A 82 -2.53 3.25 -23.72
N LEU A 83 -1.90 2.48 -22.83
CA LEU A 83 -2.16 2.55 -21.39
C LEU A 83 -1.79 3.92 -20.81
N PHE A 84 -0.72 4.51 -21.30
CA PHE A 84 -0.27 5.84 -20.91
C PHE A 84 -1.30 6.91 -21.31
N THR A 85 -1.85 6.83 -22.54
CA THR A 85 -2.89 7.75 -22.99
C THR A 85 -4.16 7.66 -22.16
N ILE A 86 -4.63 6.44 -21.89
CA ILE A 86 -5.80 6.22 -21.00
C ILE A 86 -5.51 6.81 -19.61
N ASN A 87 -4.31 6.60 -19.11
CA ASN A 87 -3.95 7.07 -17.77
C ASN A 87 -3.81 8.61 -17.69
N ILE A 88 -3.35 9.28 -18.74
CA ILE A 88 -3.35 10.76 -18.80
C ILE A 88 -4.79 11.27 -18.66
N ILE A 89 -5.70 10.73 -19.46
CA ILE A 89 -7.12 11.15 -19.46
C ILE A 89 -7.73 10.92 -18.07
N SER A 90 -7.55 9.71 -17.49
CA SER A 90 -8.08 9.39 -16.16
C SER A 90 -7.44 10.25 -15.07
N SER A 91 -6.12 10.49 -15.13
CA SER A 91 -5.42 11.32 -14.15
C SER A 91 -5.89 12.77 -14.16
N ILE A 92 -6.09 13.36 -15.34
CA ILE A 92 -6.63 14.71 -15.49
C ILE A 92 -8.05 14.77 -14.92
N PHE A 93 -8.89 13.82 -15.29
CA PHE A 93 -10.29 13.76 -14.85
C PHE A 93 -10.40 13.61 -13.33
N VAL A 94 -9.66 12.65 -12.76
CA VAL A 94 -9.67 12.39 -11.32
C VAL A 94 -9.03 13.55 -10.54
N SER A 95 -7.96 14.17 -11.06
CA SER A 95 -7.36 15.37 -10.45
C SER A 95 -8.33 16.54 -10.44
N PHE A 96 -9.13 16.70 -11.49
CA PHE A 96 -10.17 17.72 -11.53
C PHE A 96 -11.26 17.48 -10.47
N ILE A 97 -11.73 16.23 -10.33
CA ILE A 97 -12.69 15.86 -9.26
C ILE A 97 -12.07 16.10 -7.88
N PHE A 98 -10.81 15.71 -7.69
CA PHE A 98 -10.10 15.95 -6.42
C PHE A 98 -10.05 17.42 -6.08
N LEU A 99 -9.64 18.27 -7.03
CA LEU A 99 -9.59 19.72 -6.82
C LEU A 99 -10.98 20.31 -6.52
N LEU A 100 -12.03 19.86 -7.22
CA LEU A 100 -13.40 20.27 -6.90
C LEU A 100 -13.79 19.86 -5.48
N SER A 101 -13.42 18.67 -5.03
CA SER A 101 -13.74 18.19 -3.68
C SER A 101 -13.10 19.05 -2.58
N LEU A 102 -11.92 19.65 -2.82
CA LEU A 102 -11.26 20.56 -1.87
C LEU A 102 -12.05 21.85 -1.63
N PHE A 103 -12.90 22.24 -2.57
CA PHE A 103 -13.74 23.44 -2.45
C PHE A 103 -15.17 23.10 -2.06
N GLY A 104 -15.66 21.90 -2.38
CA GLY A 104 -17.03 21.47 -2.14
C GLY A 104 -17.28 20.89 -0.75
N ILE A 105 -16.24 20.34 -0.10
CA ILE A 105 -16.37 19.66 1.21
C ILE A 105 -15.82 20.56 2.30
N GLN A 106 -16.71 21.06 3.18
CA GLN A 106 -16.35 22.01 4.24
C GLN A 106 -15.27 21.45 5.18
N GLN A 107 -15.30 20.16 5.51
CA GLN A 107 -14.32 19.51 6.38
C GLN A 107 -12.89 19.51 5.82
N LEU A 108 -12.72 19.64 4.50
CA LEU A 108 -11.41 19.68 3.85
C LEU A 108 -10.83 21.10 3.73
N THR A 109 -11.62 22.15 4.08
CA THR A 109 -11.19 23.55 3.90
C THR A 109 -10.00 23.92 4.79
N GLU A 110 -9.96 23.42 6.02
CA GLU A 110 -8.88 23.71 6.98
C GLU A 110 -7.54 23.12 6.54
N ILE A 111 -7.57 21.93 5.93
CA ILE A 111 -6.39 21.20 5.48
C ILE A 111 -6.15 21.29 3.97
N ARG A 112 -6.84 22.22 3.28
CA ARG A 112 -6.79 22.37 1.82
C ARG A 112 -5.37 22.53 1.28
N CYS A 113 -4.55 23.33 1.95
CA CYS A 113 -3.17 23.56 1.53
C CYS A 113 -2.34 22.26 1.58
N LEU A 114 -2.50 21.46 2.64
CA LEU A 114 -1.85 20.17 2.76
C LEU A 114 -2.32 19.17 1.70
N LEU A 115 -3.64 19.12 1.45
CA LEU A 115 -4.22 18.25 0.42
C LEU A 115 -3.73 18.65 -0.98
N PHE A 116 -3.62 19.95 -1.26
CA PHE A 116 -3.10 20.42 -2.54
C PHE A 116 -1.66 19.95 -2.77
N ILE A 117 -0.79 20.07 -1.76
CA ILE A 117 0.61 19.61 -1.81
C ILE A 117 0.67 18.07 -1.87
N ALA A 118 -0.09 17.39 -1.04
CA ALA A 118 -0.17 15.94 -1.05
C ALA A 118 -0.70 15.37 -2.37
N GLY A 119 -1.49 16.16 -3.12
CA GLY A 119 -2.02 15.81 -4.44
C GLY A 119 -0.98 15.71 -5.56
N ILE A 120 0.28 16.12 -5.34
CA ILE A 120 1.35 16.04 -6.36
C ILE A 120 1.45 14.63 -6.98
N PRO A 121 1.48 13.51 -6.23
CA PRO A 121 1.48 12.18 -6.81
C PRO A 121 0.27 11.89 -7.71
N LEU A 122 -0.89 12.45 -7.40
CA LEU A 122 -2.11 12.32 -8.21
C LEU A 122 -1.99 13.12 -9.51
N TYR A 123 -1.62 14.39 -9.44
CA TYR A 123 -1.51 15.26 -10.62
C TYR A 123 -0.53 14.71 -11.66
N PHE A 124 0.51 14.03 -11.20
CA PHE A 124 1.53 13.41 -12.04
C PHE A 124 1.42 11.88 -12.12
N SER A 125 0.31 11.28 -11.69
CA SER A 125 0.12 9.81 -11.65
C SER A 125 0.21 9.14 -13.02
N ALA A 126 -0.01 9.88 -14.11
CA ALA A 126 0.22 9.41 -15.46
C ALA A 126 1.69 9.00 -15.69
N LEU A 127 2.63 9.68 -15.04
CA LEU A 127 4.07 9.39 -15.14
C LEU A 127 4.52 8.18 -14.31
N ASP A 128 3.62 7.61 -13.49
CA ASP A 128 3.92 6.35 -12.80
C ASP A 128 3.93 5.18 -13.77
N ILE A 129 5.11 4.80 -14.20
CA ILE A 129 5.37 3.69 -15.11
C ILE A 129 6.10 2.51 -14.43
N ASN A 130 6.02 2.41 -13.09
CA ASN A 130 6.60 1.28 -12.34
C ASN A 130 6.11 -0.08 -12.86
N TRP A 131 4.84 -0.17 -13.23
CA TRP A 131 4.21 -1.36 -13.79
C TRP A 131 4.92 -1.85 -15.07
N PHE A 132 5.44 -0.94 -15.89
CA PHE A 132 6.15 -1.27 -17.13
C PHE A 132 7.47 -1.98 -16.81
N TYR A 133 8.25 -1.45 -15.87
CA TYR A 133 9.52 -2.06 -15.44
C TYR A 133 9.30 -3.37 -14.68
N SER A 134 8.21 -3.47 -13.90
CA SER A 134 7.82 -4.72 -13.25
C SER A 134 7.51 -5.80 -14.28
N GLY A 135 6.75 -5.47 -15.34
CA GLY A 135 6.47 -6.38 -16.45
C GLY A 135 7.70 -6.80 -17.24
N LEU A 136 8.71 -5.92 -17.37
CA LEU A 136 10.00 -6.26 -17.97
C LEU A 136 10.98 -6.97 -17.02
N GLU A 137 10.57 -7.25 -15.78
CA GLU A 137 11.40 -7.87 -14.73
C GLU A 137 12.69 -7.07 -14.41
N LYS A 138 12.68 -5.74 -14.58
CA LYS A 138 13.83 -4.86 -14.34
C LYS A 138 13.93 -4.41 -12.90
N PHE A 139 13.90 -5.34 -11.95
CA PHE A 139 13.90 -5.06 -10.51
C PHE A 139 15.14 -4.31 -10.01
N LYS A 140 16.29 -4.46 -10.66
CA LYS A 140 17.49 -3.68 -10.34
C LYS A 140 17.24 -2.18 -10.39
N LEU A 141 16.63 -1.70 -11.47
CA LEU A 141 16.34 -0.29 -11.67
C LEU A 141 15.34 0.21 -10.61
N ILE A 142 14.26 -0.55 -10.40
CA ILE A 142 13.23 -0.22 -9.41
C ILE A 142 13.83 -0.10 -8.00
N SER A 143 14.64 -1.10 -7.59
CA SER A 143 15.19 -1.17 -6.23
C SER A 143 16.22 -0.08 -5.96
N LEU A 144 17.23 0.07 -6.82
CA LEU A 144 18.30 1.04 -6.60
C LEU A 144 17.77 2.47 -6.58
N ARG A 145 16.86 2.80 -7.50
CA ARG A 145 16.22 4.10 -7.52
C ARG A 145 15.39 4.34 -6.26
N SER A 146 14.55 3.36 -5.87
CA SER A 146 13.71 3.49 -4.68
C SER A 146 14.54 3.72 -3.41
N VAL A 147 15.63 2.98 -3.25
CA VAL A 147 16.57 3.16 -2.12
C VAL A 147 17.20 4.55 -2.16
N PHE A 148 17.69 4.97 -3.33
CA PHE A 148 18.30 6.31 -3.48
C PHE A 148 17.32 7.44 -3.11
N VAL A 149 16.11 7.40 -3.65
CA VAL A 149 15.10 8.44 -3.38
C VAL A 149 14.70 8.46 -1.90
N LYS A 150 14.59 7.29 -1.26
CA LYS A 150 14.34 7.20 0.19
C LYS A 150 15.49 7.78 1.03
N LEU A 151 16.73 7.55 0.64
CA LEU A 151 17.88 8.16 1.33
C LEU A 151 17.86 9.68 1.21
N VAL A 152 17.56 10.22 0.03
CA VAL A 152 17.38 11.66 -0.18
C VAL A 152 16.25 12.20 0.70
N LEU A 153 15.11 11.50 0.75
CA LEU A 153 14.01 11.87 1.64
C LEU A 153 14.45 11.85 3.12
N LEU A 154 15.16 10.82 3.57
CA LEU A 154 15.64 10.72 4.95
C LEU A 154 16.53 11.91 5.31
N ILE A 155 17.48 12.26 4.44
CA ILE A 155 18.35 13.43 4.65
C ILE A 155 17.50 14.71 4.70
N GLY A 156 16.56 14.87 3.77
CA GLY A 156 15.65 16.01 3.75
C GLY A 156 14.81 16.12 5.03
N LEU A 157 14.30 15.00 5.54
CA LEU A 157 13.56 14.96 6.81
C LEU A 157 14.42 15.42 7.99
N LEU A 158 15.62 14.88 8.12
CA LEU A 158 16.53 15.20 9.23
C LEU A 158 17.00 16.67 9.18
N CYS A 159 17.14 17.25 8.00
CA CYS A 159 17.59 18.64 7.82
C CYS A 159 16.48 19.67 7.98
N LEU A 160 15.28 19.38 7.47
CA LEU A 160 14.22 20.36 7.27
C LEU A 160 13.04 20.25 8.25
N VAL A 161 12.78 19.05 8.81
CA VAL A 161 11.66 18.84 9.74
C VAL A 161 12.19 18.84 11.16
N LYS A 162 12.02 19.95 11.89
CA LYS A 162 12.55 20.15 13.25
C LYS A 162 11.50 20.58 14.26
N ASN A 163 10.38 21.12 13.80
CA ASN A 163 9.33 21.70 14.64
C ASN A 163 7.96 21.11 14.29
N LYS A 164 7.00 21.28 15.17
CA LYS A 164 5.61 20.86 14.92
C LYS A 164 4.97 21.55 13.72
N SER A 165 5.38 22.81 13.43
CA SER A 165 4.89 23.58 12.29
C SER A 165 5.36 23.06 10.92
N ASP A 166 6.32 22.14 10.89
CA ASP A 166 6.96 21.67 9.65
C ASP A 166 6.18 20.53 8.96
N LEU A 167 4.91 20.32 9.35
CA LEU A 167 4.03 19.34 8.69
C LEU A 167 3.97 19.53 7.18
N ILE A 168 3.83 20.78 6.73
CA ILE A 168 3.79 21.13 5.29
C ILE A 168 5.06 20.65 4.58
N ILE A 169 6.23 20.86 5.21
CA ILE A 169 7.51 20.41 4.68
C ILE A 169 7.57 18.89 4.60
N TYR A 170 7.06 18.20 5.62
CA TYR A 170 7.01 16.74 5.64
C TYR A 170 6.11 16.19 4.52
N VAL A 171 4.91 16.73 4.35
CA VAL A 171 3.99 16.37 3.26
C VAL A 171 4.63 16.64 1.89
N LEU A 172 5.29 17.80 1.73
CA LEU A 172 5.97 18.16 0.48
C LEU A 172 7.11 17.18 0.14
N LEU A 173 7.98 16.88 1.10
CA LEU A 173 9.07 15.92 0.91
C LEU A 173 8.55 14.53 0.53
N ASN A 174 7.48 14.08 1.19
CA ASN A 174 6.85 12.81 0.88
C ASN A 174 6.30 12.80 -0.56
N SER A 175 5.57 13.83 -0.95
CA SER A 175 5.00 13.98 -2.29
C SER A 175 6.06 14.11 -3.38
N LEU A 176 7.14 14.85 -3.13
CA LEU A 176 8.28 14.96 -4.04
C LEU A 176 9.00 13.62 -4.24
N THR A 177 9.00 12.75 -3.24
CA THR A 177 9.56 11.39 -3.36
C THR A 177 8.89 10.62 -4.50
N PHE A 178 7.57 10.70 -4.63
CA PHE A 178 6.84 10.08 -5.74
C PHE A 178 7.19 10.74 -7.07
N LEU A 179 7.18 12.06 -7.13
CA LEU A 179 7.48 12.81 -8.35
C LEU A 179 8.90 12.53 -8.86
N ILE A 180 9.90 12.51 -7.99
CA ILE A 180 11.28 12.18 -8.35
C ILE A 180 11.36 10.75 -8.92
N ASN A 181 10.67 9.79 -8.28
CA ASN A 181 10.58 8.43 -8.79
C ASN A 181 9.95 8.38 -10.19
N TYR A 182 8.91 9.16 -10.46
CA TYR A 182 8.26 9.21 -11.76
C TYR A 182 9.20 9.80 -12.83
N ILE A 183 9.87 10.90 -12.52
CA ILE A 183 10.82 11.56 -13.44
C ILE A 183 11.97 10.62 -13.78
N ILE A 184 12.59 9.96 -12.80
CA ILE A 184 13.67 9.00 -13.03
C ILE A 184 13.19 7.85 -13.91
N ASN A 185 11.97 7.36 -13.71
CA ASN A 185 11.40 6.31 -14.55
C ASN A 185 11.28 6.74 -16.01
N ILE A 186 10.73 7.92 -16.25
CA ILE A 186 10.58 8.46 -17.62
C ILE A 186 11.95 8.67 -18.27
N TYR A 187 12.92 9.18 -17.51
CA TYR A 187 14.29 9.34 -18.02
C TYR A 187 14.88 8.02 -18.52
N PHE A 188 14.81 6.95 -17.71
CA PHE A 188 15.30 5.64 -18.13
C PHE A 188 14.50 5.03 -19.27
N PHE A 189 13.19 5.26 -19.32
CA PHE A 189 12.33 4.80 -20.40
C PHE A 189 12.77 5.36 -21.76
N ILE A 190 13.03 6.67 -21.81
CA ILE A 190 13.52 7.34 -23.02
C ILE A 190 14.95 6.87 -23.36
N LYS A 191 15.84 6.75 -22.35
CA LYS A 191 17.21 6.29 -22.53
C LYS A 191 17.30 4.87 -23.09
N GLU A 192 16.35 4.01 -22.75
CA GLU A 192 16.25 2.65 -23.30
C GLU A 192 15.68 2.62 -24.74
N GLY A 193 15.41 3.78 -25.33
CA GLY A 193 14.92 3.92 -26.70
C GLY A 193 13.45 3.54 -26.86
N PHE A 194 12.64 3.70 -25.82
CA PHE A 194 11.19 3.71 -25.92
C PHE A 194 10.71 5.13 -26.24
N SER A 195 9.56 5.23 -26.90
CA SER A 195 8.98 6.53 -27.26
C SER A 195 7.63 6.72 -26.59
N ILE A 196 7.38 7.94 -26.14
CA ILE A 196 6.09 8.35 -25.58
C ILE A 196 5.29 9.01 -26.69
N ARG A 197 4.16 8.43 -27.03
CA ARG A 197 3.21 8.98 -28.02
C ARG A 197 1.80 8.80 -27.49
N LEU A 198 0.96 9.77 -27.71
CA LEU A 198 -0.48 9.63 -27.46
C LEU A 198 -1.06 8.77 -28.57
N ASP A 199 -1.63 7.62 -28.22
CA ASP A 199 -2.21 6.67 -29.15
C ASP A 199 -3.68 6.45 -28.78
N LEU A 200 -4.57 7.10 -29.53
CA LEU A 200 -6.02 6.95 -29.44
C LEU A 200 -6.58 6.02 -30.54
N SER A 201 -5.73 5.57 -31.45
CA SER A 201 -6.17 4.97 -32.74
C SER A 201 -6.84 3.61 -32.62
N ASP A 202 -6.71 2.91 -31.51
CA ASP A 202 -7.35 1.60 -31.32
C ASP A 202 -7.62 1.35 -29.82
N CYS A 203 -8.76 1.80 -29.33
CA CYS A 203 -9.23 1.52 -27.97
C CYS A 203 -9.54 0.03 -27.68
N LYS A 204 -9.01 -0.89 -28.48
CA LYS A 204 -9.04 -2.34 -28.22
C LYS A 204 -8.01 -2.78 -27.15
N VAL A 205 -7.59 -1.88 -26.24
CA VAL A 205 -7.11 -2.35 -24.94
C VAL A 205 -8.28 -3.16 -24.35
N ASN A 206 -7.98 -4.32 -23.81
CA ASN A 206 -8.99 -5.12 -23.13
C ASN A 206 -9.52 -4.35 -21.91
N LEU A 207 -10.42 -3.38 -22.15
CA LEU A 207 -11.02 -2.53 -21.12
C LEU A 207 -11.68 -3.38 -20.04
N LYS A 208 -12.28 -4.51 -20.42
CA LYS A 208 -12.88 -5.45 -19.47
C LYS A 208 -11.84 -5.99 -18.48
N GLY A 209 -10.64 -6.34 -18.97
CA GLY A 209 -9.54 -6.76 -18.10
C GLY A 209 -9.04 -5.63 -17.21
N LEU A 210 -8.90 -4.42 -17.73
CA LEU A 210 -8.45 -3.24 -16.97
C LEU A 210 -9.43 -2.92 -15.84
N VAL A 211 -10.73 -2.90 -16.13
CA VAL A 211 -11.80 -2.67 -15.13
C VAL A 211 -11.84 -3.77 -14.08
N LEU A 212 -11.63 -5.03 -14.45
CA LEU A 212 -11.58 -6.14 -13.48
C LEU A 212 -10.43 -5.95 -12.48
N PHE A 213 -9.23 -5.61 -12.97
CA PHE A 213 -8.09 -5.34 -12.08
C PHE A 213 -8.27 -4.07 -11.25
N PHE A 214 -8.97 -3.06 -11.78
CA PHE A 214 -9.33 -1.88 -11.00
C PHE A 214 -10.21 -2.24 -9.80
N PHE A 215 -11.31 -2.96 -10.01
CA PHE A 215 -12.17 -3.35 -8.89
C PHE A 215 -11.49 -4.27 -7.89
N SER A 216 -10.61 -5.16 -8.34
CA SER A 216 -9.80 -6.00 -7.44
C SER A 216 -8.86 -5.15 -6.58
N SER A 217 -8.18 -4.17 -7.17
CA SER A 217 -7.30 -3.25 -6.44
C SER A 217 -8.09 -2.35 -5.50
N LEU A 218 -9.26 -1.88 -5.92
CA LEU A 218 -10.16 -1.04 -5.12
C LEU A 218 -10.65 -1.77 -3.88
N ALA A 219 -11.12 -3.01 -4.02
CA ALA A 219 -11.56 -3.82 -2.89
C ALA A 219 -10.44 -4.01 -1.85
N MET A 220 -9.23 -4.32 -2.31
CA MET A 220 -8.06 -4.48 -1.44
C MET A 220 -7.69 -3.18 -0.73
N GLN A 221 -7.73 -2.04 -1.44
CA GLN A 221 -7.37 -0.73 -0.87
C GLN A 221 -8.42 -0.26 0.14
N ILE A 222 -9.72 -0.48 -0.13
CA ILE A 222 -10.79 -0.22 0.82
C ILE A 222 -10.52 -1.01 2.11
N TYR A 223 -10.31 -2.31 2.01
CA TYR A 223 -10.03 -3.15 3.17
C TYR A 223 -8.84 -2.64 4.01
N LEU A 224 -7.79 -2.15 3.35
CA LEU A 224 -6.58 -1.72 4.05
C LEU A 224 -6.65 -0.32 4.66
N MET A 225 -7.44 0.61 4.09
CA MET A 225 -7.27 2.03 4.41
C MET A 225 -8.55 2.77 4.78
N ILE A 226 -9.72 2.12 4.67
CA ILE A 226 -10.99 2.80 4.90
C ILE A 226 -11.14 3.31 6.33
N ASP A 227 -10.60 2.58 7.31
CA ASP A 227 -10.62 2.98 8.73
C ASP A 227 -10.00 4.38 8.92
N THR A 228 -8.88 4.64 8.24
CA THR A 228 -8.16 5.93 8.30
C THR A 228 -9.03 7.07 7.77
N VAL A 229 -9.70 6.85 6.64
CA VAL A 229 -10.58 7.87 6.04
C VAL A 229 -11.81 8.10 6.89
N MET A 230 -12.47 7.02 7.33
CA MET A 230 -13.66 7.13 8.18
C MET A 230 -13.35 7.81 9.51
N LEU A 231 -12.25 7.45 10.16
CA LEU A 231 -11.83 8.08 11.41
C LEU A 231 -11.52 9.58 11.22
N GLY A 232 -10.89 9.95 10.10
CA GLY A 232 -10.60 11.34 9.79
C GLY A 232 -11.84 12.20 9.51
N PHE A 233 -12.92 11.62 8.97
CA PHE A 233 -14.20 12.33 8.77
C PHE A 233 -15.14 12.28 9.98
N MET A 234 -15.07 11.23 10.81
CA MET A 234 -16.02 10.96 11.87
C MET A 234 -15.50 11.33 13.26
N SER A 235 -14.18 11.62 13.39
CA SER A 235 -13.53 11.92 14.67
C SER A 235 -12.51 13.05 14.52
N SER A 236 -11.51 13.13 15.38
CA SER A 236 -10.44 14.13 15.36
C SER A 236 -9.16 13.60 14.72
N PHE A 237 -8.28 14.50 14.27
CA PHE A 237 -6.94 14.11 13.81
C PHE A 237 -6.07 13.53 14.94
N TYR A 238 -6.34 13.90 16.19
CA TYR A 238 -5.72 13.28 17.35
C TYR A 238 -6.02 11.77 17.41
N GLU A 239 -7.31 11.40 17.39
CA GLU A 239 -7.75 10.01 17.39
C GLU A 239 -7.17 9.23 16.20
N LEU A 240 -7.14 9.88 15.03
CA LEU A 240 -6.53 9.30 13.83
C LEU A 240 -5.00 9.12 13.99
N GLY A 241 -4.31 10.04 14.64
CA GLY A 241 -2.89 9.92 14.97
C GLY A 241 -2.61 8.74 15.88
N ILE A 242 -3.43 8.57 16.91
CA ILE A 242 -3.41 7.44 17.83
C ILE A 242 -3.62 6.11 17.08
N TYR A 243 -4.69 5.99 16.29
CA TYR A 243 -4.99 4.79 15.51
C TYR A 243 -3.90 4.48 14.48
N SER A 244 -3.49 5.49 13.71
CA SER A 244 -2.51 5.29 12.62
C SER A 244 -1.15 4.83 13.15
N SER A 245 -0.74 5.28 14.34
CA SER A 245 0.48 4.83 15.00
C SER A 245 0.38 3.37 15.42
N ALA A 246 -0.75 2.96 15.98
CA ALA A 246 -1.01 1.58 16.37
C ALA A 246 -1.01 0.63 15.15
N ILE A 247 -1.83 0.93 14.14
CA ILE A 247 -1.97 0.05 12.97
C ILE A 247 -0.70 -0.02 12.11
N LYS A 248 0.05 1.08 11.96
CA LYS A 248 1.34 1.10 11.26
C LYS A 248 2.37 0.21 11.94
N SER A 249 2.40 0.17 13.28
CA SER A 249 3.30 -0.71 14.06
C SER A 249 3.07 -2.18 13.72
N VAL A 250 1.84 -2.59 13.56
CA VAL A 250 1.48 -3.96 13.17
C VAL A 250 1.80 -4.20 11.69
N ARG A 251 1.40 -3.30 10.81
CA ARG A 251 1.55 -3.47 9.34
C ARG A 251 2.99 -3.51 8.86
N ILE A 252 3.93 -2.84 9.54
CA ILE A 252 5.36 -2.89 9.18
C ILE A 252 5.91 -4.32 9.28
N LEU A 253 5.42 -5.14 10.21
CA LEU A 253 5.92 -6.49 10.44
C LEU A 253 5.18 -7.57 9.63
N MET A 254 3.96 -7.31 9.16
CA MET A 254 3.17 -8.28 8.39
C MET A 254 3.87 -8.84 7.13
N PRO A 255 4.59 -8.05 6.30
CA PRO A 255 5.27 -8.56 5.12
C PRO A 255 6.31 -9.65 5.40
N ILE A 256 6.88 -9.68 6.61
CA ILE A 256 7.85 -10.72 7.02
C ILE A 256 7.16 -12.09 6.98
N MET A 257 5.93 -12.18 7.46
CA MET A 257 5.17 -13.43 7.54
C MET A 257 4.57 -13.83 6.19
N THR A 258 4.02 -12.88 5.46
CA THR A 258 3.40 -13.17 4.16
C THR A 258 4.42 -13.50 3.07
N SER A 259 5.69 -13.10 3.22
CA SER A 259 6.75 -13.37 2.26
C SER A 259 6.99 -14.87 2.02
N LEU A 260 6.92 -15.69 3.07
CA LEU A 260 7.05 -17.14 2.94
C LEU A 260 5.93 -17.73 2.06
N GLY A 261 4.71 -17.30 2.28
CA GLY A 261 3.56 -17.75 1.50
C GLY A 261 3.68 -17.43 0.02
N MET A 262 4.20 -16.24 -0.31
CA MET A 262 4.44 -15.85 -1.71
C MET A 262 5.46 -16.75 -2.41
N VAL A 263 6.50 -17.20 -1.71
CA VAL A 263 7.52 -18.12 -2.25
C VAL A 263 6.95 -19.52 -2.47
N MET A 264 6.06 -19.97 -1.58
CA MET A 264 5.47 -21.32 -1.65
C MET A 264 4.33 -21.44 -2.67
N LEU A 265 3.66 -20.34 -3.00
CA LEU A 265 2.45 -20.31 -3.84
C LEU A 265 2.62 -21.02 -5.20
N PRO A 266 3.68 -20.80 -6.01
CA PRO A 266 3.83 -21.48 -7.30
C PRO A 266 3.97 -23.00 -7.15
N ARG A 267 4.69 -23.43 -6.12
CA ARG A 267 4.91 -24.87 -5.88
C ARG A 267 3.66 -25.55 -5.33
N LEU A 268 2.92 -24.89 -4.45
CA LEU A 268 1.60 -25.37 -4.00
C LEU A 268 0.64 -25.55 -5.18
N SER A 269 0.53 -24.54 -6.05
CA SER A 269 -0.29 -24.64 -7.26
C SER A 269 0.14 -25.78 -8.18
N TYR A 270 1.45 -25.97 -8.35
CA TYR A 270 1.98 -27.09 -9.14
C TYR A 270 1.61 -28.45 -8.54
N CYS A 271 1.86 -28.65 -7.23
CA CYS A 271 1.55 -29.91 -6.54
C CYS A 271 0.05 -30.24 -6.62
N ASN A 272 -0.81 -29.24 -6.46
CA ASN A 272 -2.26 -29.43 -6.60
C ASN A 272 -2.66 -29.84 -8.02
N ASN A 273 -2.10 -29.18 -9.05
CA ASN A 273 -2.39 -29.48 -10.46
C ASN A 273 -1.98 -30.88 -10.90
N ILE A 274 -0.87 -31.43 -10.37
CA ILE A 274 -0.41 -32.80 -10.68
C ILE A 274 -1.05 -33.86 -9.78
N GLY A 275 -1.92 -33.45 -8.85
CA GLY A 275 -2.60 -34.37 -7.91
C GLY A 275 -1.68 -34.96 -6.83
N ASN A 276 -0.50 -34.38 -6.57
CA ASN A 276 0.39 -34.82 -5.49
C ASN A 276 -0.10 -34.30 -4.14
N VAL A 277 -1.15 -34.93 -3.62
CA VAL A 277 -1.83 -34.53 -2.36
C VAL A 277 -0.89 -34.61 -1.15
N VAL A 278 0.04 -35.55 -1.14
CA VAL A 278 0.97 -35.76 -0.01
C VAL A 278 1.92 -34.58 0.13
N GLU A 279 2.58 -34.20 -0.96
CA GLU A 279 3.51 -33.06 -0.95
C GLU A 279 2.76 -31.74 -0.74
N TYR A 280 1.58 -31.58 -1.35
CA TYR A 280 0.72 -30.41 -1.16
C TYR A 280 0.36 -30.19 0.32
N ARG A 281 -0.12 -31.24 1.01
CA ARG A 281 -0.45 -31.17 2.45
C ARG A 281 0.78 -30.86 3.28
N LYS A 282 1.90 -31.55 3.06
CA LYS A 282 3.14 -31.30 3.80
C LYS A 282 3.61 -29.84 3.68
N MET A 283 3.43 -29.24 2.51
CA MET A 283 3.77 -27.83 2.31
C MET A 283 2.80 -26.90 3.03
N LEU A 284 1.50 -27.19 3.02
CA LEU A 284 0.50 -26.43 3.78
C LEU A 284 0.74 -26.51 5.28
N ASP A 285 1.03 -27.71 5.81
CA ASP A 285 1.34 -27.91 7.22
C ASP A 285 2.58 -27.08 7.61
N CYS A 286 3.63 -27.13 6.82
CA CYS A 286 4.84 -26.32 7.05
C CYS A 286 4.54 -24.82 7.05
N ALA A 287 3.71 -24.35 6.10
CA ALA A 287 3.32 -22.92 6.04
C ALA A 287 2.47 -22.51 7.25
N PHE A 288 1.54 -23.37 7.64
CA PHE A 288 0.68 -23.18 8.81
C PHE A 288 1.50 -23.10 10.11
N ASP A 289 2.45 -24.03 10.29
CA ASP A 289 3.33 -24.08 11.46
C ASP A 289 4.18 -22.80 11.57
N VAL A 290 4.76 -22.32 10.46
CA VAL A 290 5.56 -21.09 10.45
C VAL A 290 4.68 -19.87 10.75
N ILE A 291 3.48 -19.79 10.19
CA ILE A 291 2.55 -18.69 10.47
C ILE A 291 2.18 -18.68 11.95
N ASN A 292 1.84 -19.86 12.53
CA ASN A 292 1.55 -19.96 13.96
C ASN A 292 2.75 -19.57 14.83
N PHE A 293 3.91 -20.15 14.53
CA PHE A 293 5.14 -19.88 15.27
C PHE A 293 5.53 -18.41 15.31
N CYS A 294 5.22 -17.64 14.25
CA CYS A 294 5.52 -16.22 14.21
C CYS A 294 4.38 -15.34 14.75
N SER A 295 3.12 -15.67 14.42
CA SER A 295 1.97 -14.79 14.70
C SER A 295 1.62 -14.71 16.18
N TRP A 296 1.58 -15.86 16.88
CA TRP A 296 1.23 -15.90 18.30
C TRP A 296 2.26 -15.20 19.21
N PRO A 297 3.57 -15.43 19.06
CA PRO A 297 4.56 -14.70 19.86
C PRO A 297 4.55 -13.20 19.59
N LEU A 298 4.34 -12.75 18.34
CA LEU A 298 4.25 -11.33 18.03
C LEU A 298 3.01 -10.70 18.64
N MET A 299 1.85 -11.35 18.57
CA MET A 299 0.64 -10.89 19.25
C MET A 299 0.89 -10.77 20.76
N ALA A 300 1.41 -11.83 21.39
CA ALA A 300 1.71 -11.83 22.82
C ALA A 300 2.73 -10.74 23.20
N TYR A 301 3.78 -10.56 22.40
CA TYR A 301 4.77 -9.50 22.56
C TYR A 301 4.11 -8.12 22.61
N PHE A 302 3.28 -7.77 21.62
CA PHE A 302 2.63 -6.46 21.59
C PHE A 302 1.53 -6.31 22.65
N LEU A 303 0.86 -7.39 23.05
CA LEU A 303 -0.05 -7.35 24.20
C LEU A 303 0.66 -6.97 25.51
N CYS A 304 1.87 -7.53 25.73
CA CYS A 304 2.61 -7.31 26.97
C CYS A 304 3.41 -5.99 26.94
N ILE A 305 4.04 -5.64 25.82
CA ILE A 305 5.07 -4.58 25.74
C ILE A 305 4.54 -3.33 25.04
N ALA A 306 3.24 -3.26 24.71
CA ALA A 306 2.66 -2.14 23.95
C ALA A 306 3.03 -0.77 24.56
N ASP A 307 2.96 -0.60 25.89
CA ASP A 307 3.27 0.66 26.56
C ASP A 307 4.73 1.08 26.33
N LEU A 308 5.67 0.15 26.55
CA LEU A 308 7.09 0.40 26.34
C LEU A 308 7.40 0.64 24.86
N PHE A 309 6.76 -0.12 23.97
CA PHE A 309 6.95 0.04 22.54
C PHE A 309 6.48 1.42 22.06
N ILE A 310 5.28 1.84 22.44
CA ILE A 310 4.75 3.17 22.07
C ILE A 310 5.63 4.29 22.62
N LEU A 311 6.01 4.21 23.90
CA LEU A 311 6.89 5.19 24.52
C LEU A 311 8.24 5.29 23.81
N PHE A 312 8.86 4.14 23.54
CA PHE A 312 10.18 4.09 22.89
C PHE A 312 10.12 4.48 21.42
N PHE A 313 9.10 4.06 20.68
CA PHE A 313 9.04 4.24 19.24
C PHE A 313 8.43 5.59 18.83
N PHE A 314 7.33 6.00 19.48
CA PHE A 314 6.60 7.23 19.12
C PHE A 314 6.80 8.38 20.10
N GLY A 315 7.11 8.09 21.37
CA GLY A 315 7.25 9.09 22.43
C GLY A 315 6.05 9.19 23.36
N GLN A 316 6.19 10.00 24.43
CA GLN A 316 5.20 10.10 25.51
C GLN A 316 3.82 10.60 25.06
N SER A 317 3.78 11.49 24.07
CA SER A 317 2.51 12.05 23.55
C SER A 317 1.57 11.02 22.92
N PHE A 318 2.09 9.83 22.58
CA PHE A 318 1.33 8.75 21.96
C PHE A 318 0.84 7.69 22.96
N GLY A 319 0.88 7.96 24.27
CA GLY A 319 0.52 6.98 25.30
C GLY A 319 -0.85 6.33 25.11
N GLU A 320 -1.84 7.08 24.62
CA GLU A 320 -3.19 6.57 24.33
C GLU A 320 -3.21 5.54 23.17
N ALA A 321 -2.18 5.47 22.34
CA ALA A 321 -2.07 4.48 21.27
C ALA A 321 -1.79 3.04 21.78
N THR A 322 -1.47 2.90 23.06
CA THR A 322 -1.20 1.59 23.69
C THR A 322 -2.39 0.64 23.56
N LEU A 323 -3.59 1.09 23.92
CA LEU A 323 -4.76 0.23 23.87
C LEU A 323 -5.17 -0.10 22.43
N PRO A 324 -5.26 0.84 21.47
CA PRO A 324 -5.40 0.52 20.06
C PRO A 324 -4.34 -0.45 19.54
N LEU A 325 -3.07 -0.32 19.96
CA LEU A 325 -2.00 -1.23 19.56
C LEU A 325 -2.23 -2.66 20.09
N ARG A 326 -2.66 -2.80 21.35
CA ARG A 326 -3.03 -4.12 21.91
C ARG A 326 -4.17 -4.74 21.12
N ILE A 327 -5.21 -3.98 20.78
CA ILE A 327 -6.32 -4.47 19.95
C ILE A 327 -5.80 -4.87 18.56
N CYS A 328 -5.07 -3.99 17.88
CA CYS A 328 -4.53 -4.27 16.55
C CYS A 328 -3.51 -5.43 16.53
N SER A 329 -2.89 -5.78 17.67
CA SER A 329 -1.96 -6.91 17.72
C SER A 329 -2.63 -8.25 17.39
N VAL A 330 -3.94 -8.38 17.60
CA VAL A 330 -4.73 -9.55 17.21
C VAL A 330 -4.66 -9.79 15.69
N LEU A 331 -4.47 -8.72 14.90
CA LEU A 331 -4.30 -8.83 13.46
C LEU A 331 -3.07 -9.66 13.05
N PHE A 332 -2.05 -9.79 13.90
CA PHE A 332 -0.94 -10.72 13.61
C PHE A 332 -1.42 -12.16 13.42
N VAL A 333 -2.44 -12.55 14.17
CA VAL A 333 -3.03 -13.88 14.04
C VAL A 333 -4.09 -13.89 12.96
N VAL A 334 -5.12 -13.04 13.07
CA VAL A 334 -6.29 -13.06 12.19
C VAL A 334 -5.92 -12.81 10.72
N SER A 335 -5.14 -11.75 10.44
CA SER A 335 -4.77 -11.41 9.05
C SER A 335 -3.82 -12.44 8.42
N ASN A 336 -2.90 -13.03 9.19
CA ASN A 336 -2.02 -14.06 8.66
C ASN A 336 -2.76 -15.38 8.40
N PHE A 337 -3.73 -15.75 9.24
CA PHE A 337 -4.62 -16.87 8.97
C PHE A 337 -5.50 -16.62 7.75
N SER A 338 -6.06 -15.43 7.63
CA SER A 338 -6.83 -15.01 6.44
C SER A 338 -5.98 -15.11 5.17
N TYR A 339 -4.74 -14.65 5.22
CA TYR A 339 -3.78 -14.76 4.11
C TYR A 339 -3.48 -16.22 3.78
N PHE A 340 -3.25 -17.06 4.78
CA PHE A 340 -3.01 -18.51 4.59
C PHE A 340 -4.20 -19.17 3.92
N LEU A 341 -5.39 -19.01 4.47
CA LEU A 341 -6.61 -19.62 3.92
C LEU A 341 -6.95 -19.07 2.53
N GLY A 342 -6.88 -17.76 2.33
CA GLY A 342 -7.23 -17.13 1.08
C GLY A 342 -6.24 -17.39 -0.05
N ILE A 343 -4.97 -17.10 0.20
CA ILE A 343 -3.94 -17.17 -0.84
C ILE A 343 -3.34 -18.57 -0.97
N GLN A 344 -2.99 -19.23 0.14
CA GLN A 344 -2.29 -20.51 0.05
C GLN A 344 -3.23 -21.70 -0.12
N VAL A 345 -4.43 -21.65 0.43
CA VAL A 345 -5.40 -22.76 0.31
C VAL A 345 -6.40 -22.49 -0.81
N MET A 346 -7.21 -21.43 -0.71
CA MET A 346 -8.31 -21.21 -1.66
C MET A 346 -7.84 -20.92 -3.07
N THR A 347 -6.82 -20.04 -3.24
CA THR A 347 -6.33 -19.70 -4.58
C THR A 347 -5.63 -20.87 -5.25
N THR A 348 -4.86 -21.68 -4.51
CA THR A 348 -4.20 -22.86 -5.06
C THR A 348 -5.18 -24.00 -5.38
N ALA A 349 -6.33 -24.04 -4.69
CA ALA A 349 -7.41 -24.98 -4.93
C ALA A 349 -8.47 -24.51 -5.94
N SER A 350 -8.21 -23.36 -6.63
CA SER A 350 -9.13 -22.76 -7.62
C SER A 350 -10.48 -22.31 -7.04
N PHE A 351 -10.48 -21.87 -5.77
CA PHE A 351 -11.66 -21.31 -5.09
C PHE A 351 -11.62 -19.77 -4.98
N GLU A 352 -11.05 -19.09 -5.97
CA GLU A 352 -10.87 -17.63 -5.97
C GLU A 352 -12.19 -16.86 -5.75
N SER A 353 -13.29 -17.37 -6.32
CA SER A 353 -14.62 -16.76 -6.16
C SER A 353 -15.09 -16.78 -4.69
N ARG A 354 -14.81 -17.85 -3.95
CA ARG A 354 -15.16 -17.93 -2.52
C ARG A 354 -14.29 -17.00 -1.69
N TYR A 355 -13.01 -16.92 -2.02
CA TYR A 355 -12.10 -15.96 -1.38
C TYR A 355 -12.55 -14.52 -1.61
N LEU A 356 -12.96 -14.17 -2.84
CA LEU A 356 -13.51 -12.86 -3.15
C LEU A 356 -14.76 -12.54 -2.31
N ILE A 357 -15.70 -13.48 -2.21
CA ILE A 357 -16.91 -13.30 -1.40
C ILE A 357 -16.55 -13.06 0.07
N ALA A 358 -15.64 -13.87 0.64
CA ALA A 358 -15.18 -13.68 2.02
C ALA A 358 -14.56 -12.31 2.23
N THR A 359 -13.69 -11.84 1.30
CA THR A 359 -13.07 -10.52 1.35
C THR A 359 -14.12 -9.40 1.30
N VAL A 360 -15.11 -9.50 0.41
CA VAL A 360 -16.19 -8.50 0.32
C VAL A 360 -17.03 -8.48 1.60
N CYS A 361 -17.35 -9.63 2.17
CA CYS A 361 -18.03 -9.71 3.47
C CYS A 361 -17.21 -9.01 4.56
N GLY A 362 -15.90 -9.28 4.64
CA GLY A 362 -15.00 -8.62 5.59
C GLY A 362 -15.02 -7.10 5.44
N VAL A 363 -14.95 -6.58 4.20
CA VAL A 363 -15.07 -5.13 3.94
C VAL A 363 -16.40 -4.56 4.46
N ILE A 364 -17.51 -5.25 4.20
CA ILE A 364 -18.84 -4.80 4.64
C ILE A 364 -18.91 -4.77 6.17
N PHE A 365 -18.44 -5.82 6.85
CA PHE A 365 -18.40 -5.86 8.31
C PHE A 365 -17.49 -4.76 8.87
N ASN A 366 -16.30 -4.58 8.32
CA ASN A 366 -15.40 -3.49 8.73
C ASN A 366 -16.08 -2.13 8.60
N LEU A 367 -16.73 -1.83 7.47
CA LEU A 367 -17.46 -0.58 7.26
C LEU A 367 -18.60 -0.38 8.30
N LEU A 368 -19.40 -1.42 8.52
CA LEU A 368 -20.51 -1.38 9.47
C LEU A 368 -20.01 -1.11 10.89
N PHE A 369 -18.99 -1.85 11.33
CA PHE A 369 -18.42 -1.64 12.66
C PHE A 369 -17.72 -0.31 12.81
N ASN A 370 -17.07 0.23 11.79
CA ASN A 370 -16.53 1.58 11.80
C ASN A 370 -17.61 2.63 12.02
N VAL A 371 -18.74 2.56 11.30
CA VAL A 371 -19.86 3.50 11.47
C VAL A 371 -20.43 3.46 12.90
N ILE A 372 -20.47 2.27 13.51
CA ILE A 372 -21.04 2.09 14.86
C ILE A 372 -20.03 2.48 15.95
N LEU A 373 -18.77 2.04 15.83
CA LEU A 373 -17.80 2.12 16.91
C LEU A 373 -16.97 3.41 16.90
N ILE A 374 -16.68 4.01 15.73
CA ILE A 374 -15.88 5.24 15.67
C ILE A 374 -16.52 6.39 16.44
N PRO A 375 -17.83 6.70 16.31
CA PRO A 375 -18.44 7.83 16.99
C PRO A 375 -18.39 7.74 18.52
N SER A 376 -18.38 6.52 19.07
CA SER A 376 -18.38 6.29 20.53
C SER A 376 -17.00 6.01 21.12
N MET A 377 -16.08 5.45 20.35
CA MET A 377 -14.80 4.92 20.84
C MET A 377 -13.56 5.47 20.11
N GLY A 378 -13.73 6.31 19.09
CA GLY A 378 -12.61 6.91 18.34
C GLY A 378 -11.62 5.88 17.78
N ALA A 379 -10.34 6.06 18.08
CA ALA A 379 -9.24 5.17 17.67
C ALA A 379 -9.43 3.70 18.09
N ARG A 380 -10.01 3.49 19.28
CA ARG A 380 -10.29 2.13 19.80
C ARG A 380 -11.38 1.47 18.96
N GLY A 381 -12.41 2.25 18.57
CA GLY A 381 -13.49 1.78 17.70
C GLY A 381 -12.97 1.33 16.34
N ALA A 382 -12.12 2.12 15.70
CA ALA A 382 -11.48 1.76 14.44
C ALA A 382 -10.58 0.52 14.58
N ALA A 383 -9.85 0.37 15.70
CA ALA A 383 -9.03 -0.80 15.96
C ALA A 383 -9.87 -2.08 16.09
N TRP A 384 -11.01 -2.03 16.80
CA TRP A 384 -11.93 -3.17 16.88
C TRP A 384 -12.58 -3.48 15.53
N ALA A 385 -13.02 -2.46 14.78
CA ALA A 385 -13.58 -2.64 13.45
C ALA A 385 -12.61 -3.35 12.51
N SER A 386 -11.32 -2.98 12.54
CA SER A 386 -10.27 -3.64 11.75
C SER A 386 -10.06 -5.12 12.13
N VAL A 387 -10.24 -5.49 13.40
CA VAL A 387 -10.07 -6.88 13.86
C VAL A 387 -11.29 -7.73 13.52
N ILE A 388 -12.48 -7.16 13.57
CA ILE A 388 -13.76 -7.87 13.30
C ILE A 388 -13.95 -8.08 11.78
N GLY A 389 -13.56 -7.10 10.94
CA GLY A 389 -13.64 -7.16 9.48
C GLY A 389 -12.53 -8.00 8.88
#